data_27f0b7c8b18f74f96d670608804cfc41
#
_entry.id   27f0b7c8b18f74f96d670608804cfc41
#
_cell.length_a   1.000
_cell.length_b   1.000
_cell.length_c   1.000
_cell.angle_alpha   90.00
_cell.angle_beta   90.00
_cell.angle_gamma   90.00
#
_symmetry.space_group_name_H-M   'P 1'
#
loop_
_entity.id
_entity.type
_entity.pdbx_description
1 polymer ?
#
loop_
_entity_poly.entity_id
_entity_poly.type
_entity_poly.pdbx_seq_one_letter_code
_entity_poly.pdbx_strand_id
1 'polypeptide(L)'
;TNDLHLRKLSALQTAALPVDGFVISGICSGESSEERDNILSTILPLLPDEKCRAISSVTSPLDILNAIHHGVDVIQSDYATVLSNLCYASVFSIPNSRSGLVSSATRNIEDWRPKFCPCGTQVAAPSKLNLRDKQFERDQLPLLIGCTCYTCKHYMRAYLHHLLNVRELLGNTLLHIHNLHHLNKLVECTRESIYYGSFLVFWKEFKRSFQGGFQ
;
A
#
# COMPACT_ATOMS: atom_id res chain seq x y z
N THR A 1 6.34 -13.92 -19.42
CA THR A 1 5.62 -13.61 -20.66
C THR A 1 4.23 -13.06 -20.34
N ASN A 2 3.73 -12.11 -21.13
CA ASN A 2 2.37 -11.55 -21.00
C ASN A 2 1.34 -12.35 -21.82
N ASP A 3 1.74 -13.47 -22.44
CA ASP A 3 0.86 -14.36 -23.17
C ASP A 3 -0.07 -15.11 -22.20
N LEU A 4 -1.35 -14.77 -22.23
CA LEU A 4 -2.37 -15.36 -21.36
C LEU A 4 -2.60 -16.85 -21.62
N HIS A 5 -2.43 -17.32 -22.86
CA HIS A 5 -2.59 -18.74 -23.18
C HIS A 5 -1.50 -19.58 -22.51
N LEU A 6 -0.24 -19.13 -22.64
CA LEU A 6 0.89 -19.82 -22.00
C LEU A 6 0.79 -19.75 -20.45
N ARG A 7 0.30 -18.65 -19.90
CA ARG A 7 0.07 -18.54 -18.44
C ARG A 7 -1.02 -19.48 -17.96
N LYS A 8 -2.13 -19.63 -18.71
CA LYS A 8 -3.18 -20.61 -18.39
C LYS A 8 -2.64 -22.03 -18.41
N LEU A 9 -1.92 -22.40 -19.46
CA LEU A 9 -1.33 -23.74 -19.60
C LEU A 9 -0.36 -24.03 -18.44
N SER A 10 0.51 -23.09 -18.12
CA SER A 10 1.44 -23.19 -16.97
C SER A 10 0.69 -23.34 -15.65
N ALA A 11 -0.35 -22.54 -15.40
CA ALA A 11 -1.15 -22.62 -14.17
C ALA A 11 -1.81 -24.00 -14.03
N LEU A 12 -2.44 -24.53 -15.08
CA LEU A 12 -3.06 -25.85 -15.06
C LEU A 12 -2.06 -26.98 -14.80
N GLN A 13 -0.90 -26.93 -15.47
CA GLN A 13 0.15 -27.93 -15.27
C GLN A 13 0.74 -27.86 -13.86
N THR A 14 0.95 -26.64 -13.32
CA THR A 14 1.50 -26.46 -11.98
C THR A 14 0.47 -26.84 -10.90
N ALA A 15 -0.82 -26.54 -11.12
CA ALA A 15 -1.89 -26.92 -10.20
C ALA A 15 -2.01 -28.44 -9.99
N ALA A 16 -1.64 -29.24 -10.99
CA ALA A 16 -1.63 -30.70 -10.92
C ALA A 16 -0.45 -31.28 -10.11
N LEU A 17 0.54 -30.46 -9.74
CA LEU A 17 1.71 -30.94 -8.98
C LEU A 17 1.40 -31.05 -7.49
N PRO A 18 2.06 -31.99 -6.76
CA PRO A 18 1.92 -32.15 -5.32
C PRO A 18 2.74 -31.07 -4.57
N VAL A 19 2.31 -29.82 -4.63
CA VAL A 19 2.94 -28.67 -3.98
C VAL A 19 2.03 -28.08 -2.91
N ASP A 20 2.59 -27.41 -1.90
CA ASP A 20 1.85 -26.80 -0.79
C ASP A 20 1.31 -25.41 -1.09
N GLY A 21 1.79 -24.76 -2.15
CA GLY A 21 1.36 -23.44 -2.57
C GLY A 21 1.99 -23.00 -3.88
N PHE A 22 1.60 -21.82 -4.35
CA PHE A 22 1.98 -21.29 -5.66
C PHE A 22 2.57 -19.89 -5.53
N VAL A 23 3.64 -19.59 -6.25
CA VAL A 23 4.20 -18.25 -6.38
C VAL A 23 3.97 -17.75 -7.80
N ILE A 24 3.19 -16.68 -7.92
CA ILE A 24 2.94 -15.99 -9.19
C ILE A 24 4.05 -14.98 -9.40
N SER A 25 4.88 -15.21 -10.40
CA SER A 25 6.01 -14.36 -10.73
C SER A 25 5.94 -13.82 -12.17
N GLY A 26 6.86 -12.91 -12.51
CA GLY A 26 6.93 -12.30 -13.84
C GLY A 26 5.75 -11.39 -14.15
N ILE A 27 5.18 -10.76 -13.12
CA ILE A 27 4.27 -9.62 -13.17
C ILE A 27 4.86 -8.51 -12.29
N CYS A 28 4.32 -7.30 -12.37
CA CYS A 28 4.92 -6.08 -11.79
C CYS A 28 6.29 -5.71 -12.40
N SER A 29 6.51 -6.05 -13.69
CA SER A 29 7.78 -5.87 -14.41
C SER A 29 7.67 -4.97 -15.64
N GLY A 30 6.67 -4.06 -15.67
CA GLY A 30 6.47 -3.09 -16.74
C GLY A 30 5.14 -3.20 -17.48
N GLU A 31 4.31 -4.21 -17.16
CA GLU A 31 2.94 -4.30 -17.66
C GLU A 31 2.04 -3.23 -17.02
N SER A 32 0.94 -2.89 -17.70
CA SER A 32 -0.08 -2.00 -17.18
C SER A 32 -0.88 -2.67 -16.04
N SER A 33 -1.56 -1.85 -15.20
CA SER A 33 -2.44 -2.37 -14.15
C SER A 33 -3.57 -3.23 -14.74
N GLU A 34 -4.09 -2.87 -15.92
CA GLU A 34 -5.14 -3.63 -16.60
C GLU A 34 -4.65 -5.00 -17.07
N GLU A 35 -3.46 -5.07 -17.67
CA GLU A 35 -2.83 -6.34 -18.06
C GLU A 35 -2.60 -7.23 -16.86
N ARG A 36 -2.16 -6.67 -15.72
CA ARG A 36 -1.96 -7.39 -14.47
C ARG A 36 -3.27 -7.94 -13.92
N ASP A 37 -4.32 -7.13 -13.88
CA ASP A 37 -5.64 -7.54 -13.44
C ASP A 37 -6.19 -8.66 -14.34
N ASN A 38 -5.99 -8.58 -15.65
CA ASN A 38 -6.36 -9.64 -16.62
C ASN A 38 -5.57 -10.94 -16.39
N ILE A 39 -4.27 -10.85 -16.10
CA ILE A 39 -3.47 -12.03 -15.76
C ILE A 39 -3.98 -12.67 -14.48
N LEU A 40 -4.14 -11.91 -13.39
CA LEU A 40 -4.57 -12.45 -12.10
C LEU A 40 -5.96 -13.06 -12.16
N SER A 41 -6.93 -12.36 -12.78
CA SER A 41 -8.30 -12.89 -12.96
C SER A 41 -8.35 -14.17 -13.82
N THR A 42 -7.35 -14.36 -14.68
CA THR A 42 -7.27 -15.52 -15.59
C THR A 42 -6.64 -16.73 -14.90
N ILE A 43 -5.59 -16.54 -14.10
CA ILE A 43 -4.81 -17.67 -13.56
C ILE A 43 -5.25 -18.10 -12.16
N LEU A 44 -5.68 -17.17 -11.28
CA LEU A 44 -6.03 -17.49 -9.91
C LEU A 44 -7.19 -18.48 -9.78
N PRO A 45 -8.28 -18.40 -10.58
CA PRO A 45 -9.36 -19.39 -10.54
C PRO A 45 -8.95 -20.81 -10.99
N LEU A 46 -7.77 -20.97 -11.60
CA LEU A 46 -7.24 -22.27 -12.03
C LEU A 46 -6.41 -22.95 -10.92
N LEU A 47 -6.08 -22.22 -9.88
CA LEU A 47 -5.30 -22.72 -8.74
C LEU A 47 -6.24 -23.14 -7.61
N PRO A 48 -5.96 -24.27 -6.91
CA PRO A 48 -6.75 -24.73 -5.77
C PRO A 48 -6.89 -23.66 -4.67
N ASP A 49 -8.11 -23.44 -4.19
CA ASP A 49 -8.42 -22.41 -3.18
C ASP A 49 -7.84 -22.71 -1.80
N GLU A 50 -7.64 -23.99 -1.49
CA GLU A 50 -7.07 -24.46 -0.22
C GLU A 50 -5.55 -24.29 -0.14
N LYS A 51 -4.88 -23.95 -1.23
CA LYS A 51 -3.42 -23.77 -1.29
C LYS A 51 -3.05 -22.29 -1.32
N CYS A 52 -1.98 -21.94 -0.58
CA CYS A 52 -1.48 -20.57 -0.50
C CYS A 52 -1.02 -20.05 -1.87
N ARG A 53 -1.47 -18.86 -2.25
CA ARG A 53 -1.14 -18.16 -3.48
C ARG A 53 -0.36 -16.90 -3.16
N ALA A 54 0.91 -16.87 -3.54
CA ALA A 54 1.81 -15.77 -3.29
C ALA A 54 2.12 -14.98 -4.57
N ILE A 55 2.38 -13.68 -4.42
CA ILE A 55 2.87 -12.80 -5.48
C ILE A 55 4.13 -12.08 -5.02
N SER A 56 5.08 -11.89 -5.93
CA SER A 56 6.31 -11.15 -5.66
C SER A 56 6.39 -9.83 -6.42
N SER A 57 7.28 -8.93 -5.93
CA SER A 57 7.65 -7.67 -6.60
C SER A 57 6.51 -6.66 -6.74
N VAL A 58 5.58 -6.61 -5.79
CA VAL A 58 4.49 -5.61 -5.79
C VAL A 58 5.01 -4.27 -5.31
N THR A 59 4.93 -3.24 -6.15
CA THR A 59 5.58 -1.94 -5.96
C THR A 59 4.64 -0.80 -5.58
N SER A 60 3.34 -1.06 -5.41
CA SER A 60 2.33 -0.04 -5.09
C SER A 60 1.31 -0.53 -4.07
N PRO A 61 0.87 0.32 -3.12
CA PRO A 61 -0.22 -0.01 -2.20
C PRO A 61 -1.53 -0.38 -2.90
N LEU A 62 -1.83 0.25 -4.04
CA LEU A 62 -3.02 -0.09 -4.83
C LEU A 62 -2.91 -1.48 -5.45
N ASP A 63 -1.74 -1.85 -5.94
CA ASP A 63 -1.51 -3.18 -6.52
C ASP A 63 -1.56 -4.28 -5.45
N ILE A 64 -1.16 -3.98 -4.20
CA ILE A 64 -1.36 -4.87 -3.05
C ILE A 64 -2.85 -5.17 -2.86
N LEU A 65 -3.69 -4.14 -2.82
CA LEU A 65 -5.14 -4.32 -2.65
C LEU A 65 -5.80 -4.99 -3.86
N ASN A 66 -5.34 -4.71 -5.08
CA ASN A 66 -5.80 -5.39 -6.28
C ASN A 66 -5.44 -6.88 -6.25
N ALA A 67 -4.22 -7.24 -5.85
CA ALA A 67 -3.81 -8.64 -5.71
C ALA A 67 -4.68 -9.38 -4.67
N ILE A 68 -4.95 -8.76 -3.52
CA ILE A 68 -5.86 -9.31 -2.50
C ILE A 68 -7.28 -9.48 -3.06
N HIS A 69 -7.76 -8.50 -3.84
CA HIS A 69 -9.08 -8.57 -4.49
C HIS A 69 -9.23 -9.78 -5.41
N HIS A 70 -8.15 -10.15 -6.09
CA HIS A 70 -8.11 -11.34 -6.95
C HIS A 70 -7.90 -12.65 -6.19
N GLY A 71 -7.63 -12.62 -4.88
CA GLY A 71 -7.48 -13.82 -4.04
C GLY A 71 -6.03 -14.25 -3.83
N VAL A 72 -5.09 -13.32 -3.80
CA VAL A 72 -3.70 -13.57 -3.38
C VAL A 72 -3.61 -13.50 -1.86
N ASP A 73 -2.94 -14.49 -1.25
CA ASP A 73 -2.83 -14.65 0.21
C ASP A 73 -1.55 -14.02 0.78
N VAL A 74 -0.44 -14.13 0.06
CA VAL A 74 0.88 -13.64 0.50
C VAL A 74 1.47 -12.69 -0.55
N ILE A 75 1.91 -11.52 -0.09
CA ILE A 75 2.44 -10.48 -0.98
C ILE A 75 3.83 -10.07 -0.51
N GLN A 76 4.81 -10.23 -1.40
CA GLN A 76 6.13 -9.66 -1.23
C GLN A 76 6.19 -8.28 -1.90
N SER A 77 6.49 -7.25 -1.12
CA SER A 77 6.58 -5.87 -1.59
C SER A 77 7.87 -5.20 -1.12
N ASP A 78 8.48 -4.45 -2.01
CA ASP A 78 9.66 -3.60 -1.74
C ASP A 78 9.27 -2.10 -1.67
N TYR A 79 7.98 -1.77 -1.73
CA TYR A 79 7.46 -0.40 -1.77
C TYR A 79 8.10 0.52 -0.73
N ALA A 80 8.17 0.09 0.54
CA ALA A 80 8.73 0.90 1.62
C ALA A 80 10.21 1.20 1.38
N THR A 81 10.98 0.23 0.90
CA THR A 81 12.42 0.36 0.61
C THR A 81 12.65 1.30 -0.57
N VAL A 82 11.94 1.08 -1.67
CA VAL A 82 12.04 1.91 -2.88
C VAL A 82 11.70 3.37 -2.56
N LEU A 83 10.60 3.59 -1.84
CA LEU A 83 10.17 4.93 -1.47
C LEU A 83 11.20 5.65 -0.60
N SER A 84 11.78 4.95 0.36
CA SER A 84 12.80 5.50 1.27
C SER A 84 14.08 5.86 0.54
N ASN A 85 14.53 5.02 -0.39
CA ASN A 85 15.70 5.30 -1.22
C ASN A 85 15.50 6.51 -2.14
N LEU A 86 14.26 6.75 -2.56
CA LEU A 86 13.87 7.93 -3.33
C LEU A 86 13.59 9.15 -2.45
N CYS A 87 13.77 9.07 -1.12
CA CYS A 87 13.52 10.13 -0.14
C CYS A 87 12.06 10.59 -0.04
N TYR A 88 11.11 9.68 -0.31
CA TYR A 88 9.68 9.92 -0.17
C TYR A 88 9.11 9.28 1.11
N ALA A 89 8.26 10.04 1.82
CA ALA A 89 7.41 9.53 2.89
C ALA A 89 6.04 9.13 2.34
N SER A 90 5.56 7.96 2.71
CA SER A 90 4.22 7.46 2.40
C SER A 90 3.18 8.13 3.30
N VAL A 91 2.21 8.84 2.73
CA VAL A 91 1.19 9.59 3.49
C VAL A 91 -0.24 9.43 2.92
N PHE A 92 -0.47 8.39 2.13
CA PHE A 92 -1.80 8.11 1.58
C PHE A 92 -2.83 7.86 2.69
N SER A 93 -4.09 8.22 2.40
CA SER A 93 -5.20 7.98 3.31
C SER A 93 -5.59 6.51 3.34
N ILE A 94 -5.80 5.95 4.54
CA ILE A 94 -6.31 4.59 4.73
C ILE A 94 -7.79 4.70 5.12
N PRO A 95 -8.73 4.10 4.36
CA PRO A 95 -10.15 4.10 4.70
C PRO A 95 -10.42 3.37 6.01
N ASN A 96 -11.61 3.60 6.57
CA ASN A 96 -12.05 2.85 7.74
C ASN A 96 -12.36 1.39 7.33
N SER A 97 -11.79 0.42 8.03
CA SER A 97 -12.00 -1.02 7.79
C SER A 97 -13.46 -1.46 7.96
N ARG A 98 -14.29 -0.67 8.64
CA ARG A 98 -15.73 -0.91 8.87
C ARG A 98 -16.64 -0.05 7.99
N SER A 99 -16.12 0.63 6.97
CA SER A 99 -16.91 1.39 6.01
C SER A 99 -17.97 0.49 5.35
N GLY A 100 -19.21 0.93 5.36
CA GLY A 100 -20.35 0.17 4.78
C GLY A 100 -21.10 -0.76 5.73
N LEU A 101 -20.64 -0.95 6.98
CA LEU A 101 -21.45 -1.60 8.01
C LEU A 101 -22.42 -0.56 8.60
N VAL A 102 -23.69 -0.67 8.23
CA VAL A 102 -24.76 0.13 8.83
C VAL A 102 -25.06 -0.42 10.21
N SER A 103 -24.43 0.12 11.24
CA SER A 103 -24.96 0.04 12.60
C SER A 103 -24.60 1.28 13.41
N SER A 104 -25.59 1.87 13.98
CA SER A 104 -25.68 3.14 14.68
C SER A 104 -25.10 3.14 16.09
N ALA A 105 -24.09 2.36 16.39
CA ALA A 105 -23.50 2.33 17.72
C ALA A 105 -22.01 2.00 17.67
N THR A 106 -21.20 3.00 17.54
CA THR A 106 -19.92 3.25 18.25
C THR A 106 -19.16 4.36 17.53
N ARG A 107 -19.53 5.59 17.82
CA ARG A 107 -18.66 6.75 17.64
C ARG A 107 -17.67 6.72 18.79
N ASN A 108 -16.45 6.26 18.59
CA ASN A 108 -15.24 6.55 19.36
C ASN A 108 -14.10 5.60 18.93
N ILE A 109 -13.80 5.57 17.63
CA ILE A 109 -12.45 5.27 17.16
C ILE A 109 -12.01 6.59 16.54
N GLU A 110 -10.94 7.17 17.08
CA GLU A 110 -10.38 8.43 16.63
C GLU A 110 -10.26 8.40 15.11
N ASP A 111 -11.01 9.29 14.47
CA ASP A 111 -11.12 9.45 13.01
C ASP A 111 -9.72 9.80 12.49
N TRP A 112 -8.95 8.79 12.07
CA TRP A 112 -7.60 8.92 11.54
C TRP A 112 -7.64 9.46 10.10
N ARG A 113 -8.43 10.49 9.89
CA ARG A 113 -8.32 11.33 8.69
C ARG A 113 -7.26 12.36 8.97
N PRO A 114 -6.32 12.59 8.05
CA PRO A 114 -5.45 13.75 8.16
C PRO A 114 -6.35 14.99 8.19
N LYS A 115 -6.65 15.47 9.41
CA LYS A 115 -7.34 16.72 9.63
C LYS A 115 -6.37 17.81 9.23
N PHE A 116 -6.62 18.42 8.08
CA PHE A 116 -6.08 19.70 7.64
C PHE A 116 -4.60 19.78 7.26
N CYS A 117 -4.36 20.05 5.99
CA CYS A 117 -3.28 20.97 5.63
C CYS A 117 -3.60 22.35 6.25
N PRO A 118 -2.66 23.01 6.98
CA PRO A 118 -2.89 24.34 7.57
C PRO A 118 -3.20 25.45 6.55
N CYS A 119 -3.09 25.17 5.26
CA CYS A 119 -3.33 26.14 4.17
C CYS A 119 -4.80 26.25 3.73
N GLY A 120 -5.74 25.47 4.33
CA GLY A 120 -7.19 25.64 4.08
C GLY A 120 -7.67 25.27 2.67
N THR A 121 -6.83 24.73 1.80
CA THR A 121 -7.23 24.28 0.46
C THR A 121 -7.61 22.79 0.50
N GLN A 122 -8.80 22.45 -0.02
CA GLN A 122 -9.23 21.09 -0.31
C GLN A 122 -8.46 20.52 -1.52
N VAL A 123 -7.13 20.45 -1.40
CA VAL A 123 -6.32 19.71 -2.37
C VAL A 123 -6.30 18.26 -1.90
N ALA A 124 -6.61 17.32 -2.79
CA ALA A 124 -6.44 15.91 -2.51
C ALA A 124 -5.05 15.69 -1.90
N ALA A 125 -5.01 15.14 -0.67
CA ALA A 125 -3.76 14.99 0.05
C ALA A 125 -2.79 14.12 -0.78
N PRO A 126 -1.55 14.54 -1.00
CA PRO A 126 -0.60 13.78 -1.78
C PRO A 126 -0.42 12.38 -1.16
N SER A 127 -0.30 11.36 -1.99
CA SER A 127 -0.05 9.99 -1.50
C SER A 127 1.36 9.81 -0.92
N LYS A 128 2.28 10.73 -1.23
CA LYS A 128 3.68 10.73 -0.80
C LYS A 128 4.24 12.15 -0.71
N LEU A 129 5.18 12.39 0.21
CA LEU A 129 5.91 13.63 0.38
C LEU A 129 7.37 13.45 -0.06
N ASN A 130 7.86 14.31 -0.95
CA ASN A 130 9.28 14.37 -1.29
C ASN A 130 10.03 15.18 -0.24
N LEU A 131 10.72 14.52 0.69
CA LEU A 131 11.40 15.21 1.79
C LEU A 131 12.66 15.99 1.38
N ARG A 132 13.08 15.94 0.12
CA ARG A 132 14.14 16.81 -0.40
C ARG A 132 13.63 18.20 -0.78
N ASP A 133 12.33 18.40 -0.84
CA ASP A 133 11.75 19.68 -1.20
C ASP A 133 12.03 20.73 -0.13
N LYS A 134 12.46 21.92 -0.57
CA LYS A 134 12.87 23.03 0.30
C LYS A 134 11.77 23.49 1.28
N GLN A 135 10.50 23.25 0.95
CA GLN A 135 9.37 23.56 1.82
C GLN A 135 9.46 22.89 3.20
N PHE A 136 10.18 21.76 3.32
CA PHE A 136 10.34 21.02 4.58
C PHE A 136 11.54 21.48 5.43
N GLU A 137 12.36 22.41 4.95
CA GLU A 137 13.56 22.89 5.64
C GLU A 137 13.30 23.39 7.07
N ARG A 138 12.11 23.97 7.32
CA ARG A 138 11.69 24.49 8.62
C ARG A 138 10.39 23.89 9.14
N ASP A 139 9.90 22.80 8.52
CA ASP A 139 8.64 22.19 8.90
C ASP A 139 8.80 21.32 10.16
N GLN A 140 8.20 21.76 11.26
CA GLN A 140 8.26 21.08 12.57
C GLN A 140 7.20 20.01 12.76
N LEU A 141 6.38 19.70 11.73
CA LEU A 141 5.39 18.65 11.80
C LEU A 141 6.03 17.26 11.65
N PRO A 142 5.39 16.20 12.20
CA PRO A 142 5.79 14.82 11.90
C PRO A 142 5.52 14.49 10.44
N LEU A 143 6.08 13.40 9.91
CA LEU A 143 5.82 12.96 8.52
C LEU A 143 4.33 12.86 8.23
N LEU A 144 3.58 12.30 9.17
CA LEU A 144 2.13 12.14 9.08
C LEU A 144 1.52 12.39 10.47
N ILE A 145 0.61 13.36 10.54
CA ILE A 145 -0.09 13.71 11.79
C ILE A 145 -0.96 12.52 12.21
N GLY A 146 -0.86 12.12 13.48
CA GLY A 146 -1.57 10.96 14.03
C GLY A 146 -0.87 9.61 13.80
N CYS A 147 0.22 9.55 13.03
CA CYS A 147 1.00 8.33 12.88
C CYS A 147 1.74 7.97 14.18
N THR A 148 1.64 6.70 14.57
CA THR A 148 2.21 6.19 15.84
C THR A 148 3.60 5.55 15.69
N CYS A 149 4.19 5.58 14.48
CA CYS A 149 5.52 5.01 14.27
C CYS A 149 6.61 5.74 15.07
N TYR A 150 7.75 5.08 15.28
CA TYR A 150 8.89 5.64 15.98
C TYR A 150 9.34 6.98 15.39
N THR A 151 9.46 7.06 14.06
CA THR A 151 9.90 8.27 13.37
C THR A 151 8.98 9.45 13.62
N CYS A 152 7.67 9.29 13.46
CA CYS A 152 6.70 10.38 13.67
C CYS A 152 6.58 10.84 15.13
N LYS A 153 6.87 9.95 16.10
CA LYS A 153 6.86 10.30 17.52
C LYS A 153 8.08 11.11 17.97
N HIS A 154 9.22 10.94 17.31
CA HIS A 154 10.49 11.46 17.80
C HIS A 154 11.14 12.49 16.86
N TYR A 155 10.74 12.55 15.59
CA TYR A 155 11.39 13.38 14.59
C TYR A 155 10.41 14.19 13.77
N MET A 156 10.83 15.38 13.36
CA MET A 156 10.07 16.29 12.51
C MET A 156 10.59 16.30 11.07
N ARG A 157 9.79 16.76 10.14
CA ARG A 157 10.12 16.81 8.70
C ARG A 157 11.40 17.61 8.44
N ALA A 158 11.61 18.73 9.12
CA ALA A 158 12.83 19.55 8.98
C ALA A 158 14.10 18.75 9.28
N TYR A 159 14.10 17.92 10.33
CA TYR A 159 15.24 17.10 10.67
C TYR A 159 15.51 16.02 9.63
N LEU A 160 14.47 15.34 9.15
CA LEU A 160 14.58 14.35 8.10
C LEU A 160 15.02 14.97 6.77
N HIS A 161 14.49 16.13 6.41
CA HIS A 161 14.94 16.91 5.26
C HIS A 161 16.45 17.19 5.33
N HIS A 162 16.95 17.66 6.50
CA HIS A 162 18.36 17.88 6.71
C HIS A 162 19.18 16.61 6.49
N LEU A 163 18.86 15.52 7.19
CA LEU A 163 19.58 14.25 7.08
C LEU A 163 19.65 13.73 5.63
N LEU A 164 18.53 13.79 4.90
CA LEU A 164 18.46 13.30 3.52
C LEU A 164 19.26 14.18 2.55
N ASN A 165 19.36 15.49 2.79
CA ASN A 165 20.14 16.39 1.95
C ASN A 165 21.65 16.26 2.19
N VAL A 166 22.07 16.00 3.44
CA VAL A 166 23.48 15.72 3.76
C VAL A 166 23.87 14.25 3.55
N ARG A 167 22.92 13.44 3.07
CA ARG A 167 23.08 12.00 2.75
C ARG A 167 23.47 11.14 3.96
N GLU A 168 22.94 11.46 5.12
CA GLU A 168 23.11 10.63 6.32
C GLU A 168 22.24 9.37 6.24
N LEU A 169 22.82 8.21 6.52
CA LEU A 169 22.13 6.92 6.49
C LEU A 169 20.91 6.88 7.42
N LEU A 170 21.01 7.57 8.57
CA LEU A 170 19.92 7.65 9.53
C LEU A 170 18.63 8.20 8.90
N GLY A 171 18.73 9.16 7.96
CA GLY A 171 17.56 9.72 7.26
C GLY A 171 16.77 8.66 6.51
N ASN A 172 17.46 7.82 5.73
CA ASN A 172 16.83 6.72 5.01
C ASN A 172 16.26 5.65 5.95
N THR A 173 16.97 5.34 7.03
CA THR A 173 16.51 4.36 8.05
C THR A 173 15.22 4.82 8.71
N LEU A 174 15.16 6.07 9.18
CA LEU A 174 13.97 6.64 9.81
C LEU A 174 12.78 6.70 8.84
N LEU A 175 13.05 7.03 7.59
CA LEU A 175 12.04 7.08 6.54
C LEU A 175 11.50 5.68 6.22
N HIS A 176 12.39 4.67 6.19
CA HIS A 176 11.99 3.28 5.99
C HIS A 176 11.11 2.76 7.13
N ILE A 177 11.43 3.07 8.38
CA ILE A 177 10.61 2.72 9.55
C ILE A 177 9.20 3.29 9.41
N HIS A 178 9.07 4.54 8.98
CA HIS A 178 7.76 5.17 8.76
C HIS A 178 7.01 4.51 7.59
N ASN A 179 7.64 4.34 6.44
CA ASN A 179 7.02 3.79 5.24
C ASN A 179 6.53 2.35 5.46
N LEU A 180 7.35 1.53 6.13
CA LEU A 180 6.98 0.16 6.48
C LEU A 180 5.82 0.11 7.49
N HIS A 181 5.85 0.97 8.53
CA HIS A 181 4.76 1.07 9.50
C HIS A 181 3.44 1.46 8.81
N HIS A 182 3.48 2.42 7.90
CA HIS A 182 2.29 2.89 7.19
C HIS A 182 1.73 1.83 6.24
N LEU A 183 2.60 1.09 5.55
CA LEU A 183 2.19 -0.04 4.71
C LEU A 183 1.58 -1.18 5.55
N ASN A 184 2.19 -1.52 6.68
CA ASN A 184 1.66 -2.52 7.61
C ASN A 184 0.28 -2.12 8.13
N LYS A 185 0.08 -0.83 8.43
CA LYS A 185 -1.24 -0.34 8.84
C LYS A 185 -2.31 -0.51 7.77
N LEU A 186 -1.97 -0.29 6.49
CA LEU A 186 -2.88 -0.59 5.38
C LEU A 186 -3.26 -2.09 5.37
N VAL A 187 -2.28 -2.98 5.53
CA VAL A 187 -2.51 -4.44 5.53
C VAL A 187 -3.37 -4.86 6.73
N GLU A 188 -3.14 -4.31 7.92
CA GLU A 188 -3.99 -4.53 9.09
C GLU A 188 -5.45 -4.13 8.83
N CYS A 189 -5.68 -2.89 8.36
CA CYS A 189 -7.02 -2.41 8.04
C CYS A 189 -7.68 -3.25 6.93
N THR A 190 -6.89 -3.74 5.97
CA THR A 190 -7.38 -4.64 4.92
C THR A 190 -7.84 -5.97 5.50
N ARG A 191 -7.06 -6.60 6.38
CA ARG A 191 -7.46 -7.84 7.08
C ARG A 191 -8.73 -7.65 7.89
N GLU A 192 -8.82 -6.55 8.64
CA GLU A 192 -10.05 -6.21 9.37
C GLU A 192 -11.25 -6.05 8.42
N SER A 193 -11.09 -5.37 7.29
CA SER A 193 -12.18 -5.18 6.32
C SER A 193 -12.64 -6.51 5.69
N ILE A 194 -11.74 -7.46 5.47
CA ILE A 194 -12.06 -8.82 5.05
C ILE A 194 -12.85 -9.54 6.14
N TYR A 195 -12.37 -9.49 7.38
CA TYR A 195 -13.03 -10.14 8.52
C TYR A 195 -14.47 -9.64 8.72
N TYR A 196 -14.71 -8.33 8.53
CA TYR A 196 -16.05 -7.72 8.65
C TYR A 196 -16.88 -7.80 7.35
N GLY A 197 -16.37 -8.38 6.27
CA GLY A 197 -17.09 -8.46 4.99
C GLY A 197 -17.21 -7.12 4.25
N SER A 198 -16.45 -6.09 4.62
CA SER A 198 -16.50 -4.73 4.07
C SER A 198 -15.38 -4.45 3.05
N PHE A 199 -14.58 -5.45 2.69
CA PHE A 199 -13.38 -5.28 1.85
C PHE A 199 -13.66 -4.58 0.51
N LEU A 200 -14.74 -4.91 -0.19
CA LEU A 200 -15.05 -4.29 -1.48
C LEU A 200 -15.30 -2.78 -1.37
N VAL A 201 -15.93 -2.33 -0.27
CA VAL A 201 -16.15 -0.91 -0.01
C VAL A 201 -14.83 -0.24 0.32
N PHE A 202 -14.06 -0.84 1.24
CA PHE A 202 -12.72 -0.38 1.63
C PHE A 202 -11.79 -0.22 0.41
N TRP A 203 -11.71 -1.23 -0.45
CA TRP A 203 -10.89 -1.21 -1.67
C TRP A 203 -11.32 -0.09 -2.65
N LYS A 204 -12.63 0.08 -2.89
CA LYS A 204 -13.15 1.15 -3.77
C LYS A 204 -12.84 2.53 -3.22
N GLU A 205 -12.99 2.74 -1.91
CA GLU A 205 -12.67 4.01 -1.25
C GLU A 205 -11.16 4.30 -1.33
N PHE A 206 -10.32 3.29 -1.07
CA PHE A 206 -8.87 3.43 -1.20
C PHE A 206 -8.48 3.78 -2.63
N LYS A 207 -8.98 3.05 -3.63
CA LYS A 207 -8.70 3.30 -5.05
C LYS A 207 -9.04 4.73 -5.45
N ARG A 208 -10.21 5.23 -5.04
CA ARG A 208 -10.64 6.60 -5.31
C ARG A 208 -9.73 7.64 -4.67
N SER A 209 -9.37 7.48 -3.40
CA SER A 209 -8.53 8.42 -2.68
C SER A 209 -7.08 8.41 -3.17
N PHE A 210 -6.55 7.23 -3.52
CA PHE A 210 -5.18 7.05 -3.98
C PHE A 210 -4.96 7.61 -5.39
N GLN A 211 -5.92 7.42 -6.31
CA GLN A 211 -5.86 7.94 -7.68
C GLN A 211 -6.17 9.44 -7.78
N GLY A 212 -7.03 9.99 -6.91
CA GLY A 212 -7.35 11.42 -6.87
C GLY A 212 -6.18 12.32 -6.41
N GLY A 213 -5.11 11.76 -5.87
CA GLY A 213 -3.88 12.48 -5.48
C GLY A 213 -2.85 12.69 -6.60
N PHE A 214 -3.17 12.31 -7.84
CA PHE A 214 -2.26 12.40 -9.00
C PHE A 214 -2.70 13.44 -10.07
N GLN A 215 -3.63 14.37 -9.74
CA GLN A 215 -3.95 15.49 -10.63
C GLN A 215 -3.25 16.78 -10.21
#